data_67735c524fe90b4a748ea2c53afd7c41
#
_entry.id   67735c524fe90b4a748ea2c53afd7c41
#
_cell.length_a   1.000
_cell.length_b   1.000
_cell.length_c   1.000
_cell.angle_alpha   90.00
_cell.angle_beta   90.00
_cell.angle_gamma   90.00
#
_symmetry.space_group_name_H-M   'P 1'
#
loop_
_entity.id
_entity.type
_entity.pdbx_description
1 polymer ?
#
loop_
_entity_poly.entity_id
_entity_poly.type
_entity_poly.pdbx_seq_one_letter_code
_entity_poly.pdbx_strand_id
1 'polypeptide(L)'
;FTAQPVPRVDLIVCRDALVHFSYQHVVEALTRFRESGSRYLLTTTFPRTAANTDIVTGWWRPINLRLAPFGLPEPLQVIGDDESDDFYDDKTLALWDLAQIPARFPGYEPAVAESGSLGT
;
A
#
# COMPACT_ATOMS: atom_id res chain seq x y z
N PHE A 1 -10.13 -7.77 0.07
CA PHE A 1 -10.30 -6.30 0.14
C PHE A 1 -11.71 -5.92 -0.24
N THR A 2 -12.30 -5.05 0.52
CA THR A 2 -13.68 -4.62 0.30
C THR A 2 -13.71 -3.26 -0.38
N ALA A 3 -14.74 -3.03 -1.19
CA ALA A 3 -14.96 -1.75 -1.83
C ALA A 3 -15.63 -0.72 -0.92
N GLN A 4 -15.96 -1.09 0.30
CA GLN A 4 -16.62 -0.17 1.21
C GLN A 4 -15.68 0.95 1.65
N PRO A 5 -16.20 2.15 1.90
CA PRO A 5 -15.36 3.24 2.37
C PRO A 5 -14.74 2.90 3.72
N VAL A 6 -13.52 3.39 3.92
CA VAL A 6 -12.82 3.24 5.19
C VAL A 6 -13.26 4.38 6.10
N PRO A 7 -13.62 4.11 7.35
CA PRO A 7 -13.98 5.19 8.27
C PRO A 7 -12.77 6.06 8.61
N ARG A 8 -13.04 7.30 8.97
CA ARG A 8 -11.99 8.21 9.41
C ARG A 8 -11.55 7.82 10.81
N VAL A 9 -10.25 7.59 10.96
CA VAL A 9 -9.64 7.25 12.25
C VAL A 9 -8.30 7.97 12.36
N ASP A 10 -7.70 7.97 13.54
CA ASP A 10 -6.39 8.59 13.71
C ASP A 10 -5.28 7.77 13.09
N LEU A 11 -5.39 6.45 13.15
CA LEU A 11 -4.36 5.56 12.65
C LEU A 11 -5.02 4.35 12.00
N ILE A 12 -4.64 4.08 10.75
CA ILE A 12 -5.00 2.83 10.07
C ILE A 12 -3.80 1.90 10.20
N VAL A 13 -4.03 0.68 10.68
CA VAL A 13 -3.00 -0.35 10.73
C VAL A 13 -3.34 -1.39 9.66
N CYS A 14 -2.40 -1.58 8.73
CA CYS A 14 -2.58 -2.53 7.62
C CYS A 14 -1.35 -3.43 7.58
N ARG A 15 -1.35 -4.46 8.41
CA ARG A 15 -0.20 -5.34 8.58
C ARG A 15 -0.40 -6.63 7.78
N ASP A 16 0.61 -6.98 6.99
CA ASP A 16 0.63 -8.24 6.22
C ASP A 16 -0.52 -8.37 5.24
N ALA A 17 -1.05 -7.25 4.75
CA ALA A 17 -2.19 -7.28 3.84
C ALA A 17 -1.79 -6.90 2.41
N LEU A 18 -1.09 -5.80 2.22
CA LEU A 18 -0.77 -5.32 0.88
C LEU A 18 0.16 -6.28 0.14
N VAL A 19 0.94 -7.06 0.86
CA VAL A 19 1.81 -8.08 0.27
C VAL A 19 1.02 -9.18 -0.47
N HIS A 20 -0.27 -9.29 -0.19
CA HIS A 20 -1.14 -10.29 -0.83
C HIS A 20 -2.02 -9.69 -1.92
N PHE A 21 -1.86 -8.40 -2.23
CA PHE A 21 -2.72 -7.72 -3.19
C PHE A 21 -1.98 -7.47 -4.49
N SER A 22 -2.71 -7.58 -5.62
CA SER A 22 -2.20 -7.11 -6.90
C SER A 22 -1.92 -5.60 -6.83
N TYR A 23 -1.17 -5.08 -7.79
CA TYR A 23 -0.94 -3.64 -7.87
C TYR A 23 -2.25 -2.86 -7.86
N GLN A 24 -3.23 -3.32 -8.63
CA GLN A 24 -4.53 -2.66 -8.69
C GLN A 24 -5.15 -2.55 -7.31
N HIS A 25 -5.15 -3.64 -6.56
CA HIS A 25 -5.76 -3.66 -5.23
C HIS A 25 -4.94 -2.85 -4.22
N VAL A 26 -3.62 -2.82 -4.35
CA VAL A 26 -2.80 -1.97 -3.48
C VAL A 26 -3.13 -0.50 -3.73
N VAL A 27 -3.20 -0.09 -5.00
CA VAL A 27 -3.53 1.29 -5.35
C VAL A 27 -4.91 1.66 -4.83
N GLU A 28 -5.88 0.76 -5.00
CA GLU A 28 -7.24 1.01 -4.49
C GLU A 28 -7.24 1.16 -2.98
N ALA A 29 -6.50 0.31 -2.27
CA ALA A 29 -6.44 0.38 -0.82
C ALA A 29 -5.82 1.70 -0.35
N LEU A 30 -4.69 2.07 -0.93
CA LEU A 30 -4.02 3.32 -0.56
C LEU A 30 -4.90 4.53 -0.86
N THR A 31 -5.62 4.50 -1.98
CA THR A 31 -6.53 5.57 -2.34
C THR A 31 -7.66 5.70 -1.32
N ARG A 32 -8.25 4.57 -0.92
CA ARG A 32 -9.32 4.61 0.07
C ARG A 32 -8.83 5.05 1.44
N PHE A 33 -7.63 4.63 1.83
CA PHE A 33 -7.05 5.10 3.09
C PHE A 33 -6.90 6.61 3.07
N ARG A 34 -6.39 7.16 1.97
CA ARG A 34 -6.21 8.59 1.84
C ARG A 34 -7.54 9.33 1.83
N GLU A 35 -8.52 8.79 1.11
CA GLU A 35 -9.84 9.42 1.00
C GLU A 35 -10.64 9.36 2.30
N SER A 36 -10.27 8.47 3.20
CA SER A 36 -10.97 8.36 4.49
C SER A 36 -10.79 9.58 5.36
N GLY A 37 -9.79 10.40 5.07
CA GLY A 37 -9.45 11.54 5.92
C GLY A 37 -8.72 11.13 7.20
N SER A 38 -8.36 9.87 7.33
CA SER A 38 -7.56 9.41 8.47
C SER A 38 -6.17 10.03 8.42
N ARG A 39 -5.52 10.09 9.57
CA ARG A 39 -4.27 10.84 9.66
C ARG A 39 -3.05 10.03 9.28
N TYR A 40 -2.93 8.83 9.84
CA TYR A 40 -1.71 8.03 9.69
C TYR A 40 -2.02 6.64 9.18
N LEU A 41 -1.06 6.08 8.46
CA LEU A 41 -1.09 4.69 8.01
C LEU A 41 0.17 4.00 8.50
N LEU A 42 0.01 2.90 9.22
CA LEU A 42 1.11 2.02 9.61
C LEU A 42 0.95 0.73 8.84
N THR A 43 1.89 0.41 7.96
CA THR A 43 1.72 -0.74 7.08
C THR A 43 3.05 -1.43 6.81
N THR A 44 2.97 -2.70 6.43
CA THR A 44 4.13 -3.54 6.15
C THR A 44 4.82 -3.09 4.86
N THR A 45 6.14 -2.99 4.91
CA THR A 45 6.95 -2.72 3.73
C THR A 45 8.31 -3.43 3.88
N PHE A 46 8.95 -3.71 2.73
CA PHE A 46 10.24 -4.41 2.69
C PHE A 46 11.26 -3.47 2.03
N PRO A 47 11.98 -2.68 2.82
CA PRO A 47 12.82 -1.60 2.27
C PRO A 47 14.00 -2.07 1.44
N ARG A 48 14.41 -3.33 1.56
CA ARG A 48 15.53 -3.84 0.75
C ARG A 48 15.08 -4.50 -0.54
N THR A 49 13.78 -4.59 -0.80
CA THR A 49 13.29 -5.07 -2.09
C THR A 49 13.67 -4.06 -3.17
N ALA A 50 14.42 -4.51 -4.17
CA ALA A 50 14.98 -3.60 -5.16
C ALA A 50 13.97 -3.18 -6.22
N ALA A 51 12.96 -4.01 -6.49
CA ALA A 51 11.92 -3.70 -7.46
C ALA A 51 10.67 -4.47 -7.10
N ASN A 52 9.51 -3.83 -7.26
CA ASN A 52 8.25 -4.50 -6.98
C ASN A 52 7.86 -5.45 -8.11
N THR A 53 7.05 -6.44 -7.77
CA THR A 53 6.48 -7.39 -8.70
C THR A 53 4.98 -7.41 -8.51
N ASP A 54 4.24 -7.45 -9.61
CA ASP A 54 2.80 -7.60 -9.53
C ASP A 54 2.45 -9.07 -9.30
N ILE A 55 1.32 -9.29 -8.66
CA ILE A 55 0.82 -10.64 -8.40
C ILE A 55 -0.70 -10.66 -8.59
N VAL A 56 -1.25 -11.86 -8.63
CA VAL A 56 -2.68 -12.05 -8.49
C VAL A 56 -3.01 -11.92 -7.01
N THR A 57 -4.04 -11.17 -6.68
CA THR A 57 -4.46 -11.02 -5.28
C THR A 57 -4.71 -12.39 -4.66
N GLY A 58 -4.16 -12.59 -3.49
CA GLY A 58 -4.18 -13.87 -2.79
C GLY A 58 -2.82 -14.56 -2.77
N TRP A 59 -1.93 -14.19 -3.68
CA TRP A 59 -0.56 -14.66 -3.67
C TRP A 59 0.24 -13.82 -2.66
N TRP A 60 1.56 -13.90 -2.71
CA TRP A 60 2.41 -13.15 -1.81
C TRP A 60 3.68 -12.71 -2.52
N ARG A 61 4.15 -11.52 -2.20
CA ARG A 61 5.49 -11.06 -2.55
C ARG A 61 5.92 -9.98 -1.58
N PRO A 62 7.23 -9.76 -1.39
CA PRO A 62 7.67 -8.60 -0.62
C PRO A 62 7.35 -7.34 -1.42
N ILE A 63 6.85 -6.30 -0.75
CA ILE A 63 6.47 -5.06 -1.40
C ILE A 63 7.26 -3.92 -0.78
N ASN A 64 7.83 -3.06 -1.63
CA ASN A 64 8.49 -1.84 -1.19
C ASN A 64 7.64 -0.66 -1.65
N LEU A 65 6.93 -0.06 -0.70
CA LEU A 65 5.95 0.99 -1.04
C LEU A 65 6.61 2.29 -1.49
N ARG A 66 7.90 2.47 -1.28
CA ARG A 66 8.60 3.66 -1.76
C ARG A 66 8.98 3.58 -3.24
N LEU A 67 8.96 2.38 -3.80
CA LEU A 67 9.35 2.18 -5.20
C LEU A 67 8.14 2.17 -6.13
N ALA A 68 8.41 2.35 -7.43
CA ALA A 68 7.36 2.27 -8.45
C ALA A 68 6.61 0.95 -8.31
N PRO A 69 5.33 0.91 -8.58
CA PRO A 69 4.51 2.01 -9.07
C PRO A 69 3.92 2.88 -7.96
N PHE A 70 4.28 2.66 -6.71
CA PHE A 70 3.63 3.33 -5.59
C PHE A 70 4.30 4.66 -5.24
N GLY A 71 5.61 4.67 -5.10
CA GLY A 71 6.36 5.92 -4.94
C GLY A 71 6.02 6.71 -3.69
N LEU A 72 5.75 6.04 -2.57
CA LEU A 72 5.48 6.74 -1.34
C LEU A 72 6.73 7.48 -0.87
N PRO A 73 6.57 8.60 -0.14
CA PRO A 73 7.72 9.33 0.38
C PRO A 73 8.41 8.57 1.51
N GLU A 74 9.47 9.12 2.03
CA GLU A 74 10.12 8.54 3.18
C GLU A 74 9.13 8.48 4.35
N PRO A 75 9.00 7.35 5.04
CA PRO A 75 8.07 7.25 6.15
C PRO A 75 8.52 8.11 7.33
N LEU A 76 7.55 8.47 8.15
CA LEU A 76 7.83 9.24 9.36
C LEU A 76 8.61 8.40 10.37
N GLN A 77 8.36 7.11 10.40
CA GLN A 77 8.98 6.21 11.37
C GLN A 77 8.95 4.79 10.82
N VAL A 78 9.95 4.00 11.17
CA VAL A 78 10.04 2.60 10.76
C VAL A 78 10.26 1.76 12.00
N ILE A 79 9.49 0.68 12.11
CA ILE A 79 9.56 -0.25 13.24
C ILE A 79 9.84 -1.63 12.67
N GLY A 80 10.86 -2.31 13.20
CA GLY A 80 11.12 -3.69 12.79
C GLY A 80 9.96 -4.60 13.15
N ASP A 81 9.72 -5.60 12.30
CA ASP A 81 8.67 -6.57 12.55
C ASP A 81 9.32 -7.89 12.92
N ASP A 82 9.14 -8.31 14.18
CA ASP A 82 9.80 -9.50 14.72
C ASP A 82 9.34 -10.79 14.07
N GLU A 83 8.28 -10.74 13.26
CA GLU A 83 7.78 -11.94 12.59
C GLU A 83 8.36 -12.13 11.19
N SER A 84 9.41 -11.39 10.84
CA SER A 84 10.07 -11.59 9.57
C SER A 84 10.75 -12.96 9.54
N ASP A 85 10.81 -13.57 8.33
CA ASP A 85 11.47 -14.85 8.19
C ASP A 85 12.92 -14.68 7.73
N ASP A 86 13.62 -15.81 7.54
CA ASP A 86 15.05 -15.77 7.23
C ASP A 86 15.37 -15.13 5.90
N PHE A 87 14.45 -15.24 4.92
CA PHE A 87 14.68 -14.68 3.60
C PHE A 87 14.32 -13.20 3.51
N TYR A 88 13.38 -12.77 4.32
CA TYR A 88 12.84 -11.42 4.26
C TYR A 88 12.93 -10.77 5.63
N ASP A 89 14.18 -10.73 6.14
CA ASP A 89 14.43 -10.20 7.46
C ASP A 89 14.37 -8.68 7.52
N ASP A 90 14.09 -8.03 6.38
CA ASP A 90 13.88 -6.59 6.33
C ASP A 90 12.42 -6.19 6.48
N LYS A 91 11.53 -7.10 6.82
CA LYS A 91 10.12 -6.79 7.03
C LYS A 91 9.98 -5.74 8.12
N THR A 92 9.31 -4.65 7.79
CA THR A 92 9.13 -3.54 8.72
C THR A 92 7.70 -3.04 8.68
N LEU A 93 7.32 -2.31 9.72
CA LEU A 93 6.11 -1.51 9.73
C LEU A 93 6.55 -0.06 9.61
N ALA A 94 6.02 0.61 8.59
CA ALA A 94 6.37 2.00 8.34
C ALA A 94 5.16 2.89 8.52
N LEU A 95 5.38 4.05 9.12
CA LEU A 95 4.33 5.00 9.43
C LEU A 95 4.38 6.16 8.43
N TRP A 96 3.26 6.39 7.76
CA TRP A 96 3.12 7.52 6.85
C TRP A 96 2.00 8.44 7.29
N ASP A 97 2.19 9.74 7.03
CA ASP A 97 1.11 10.72 7.10
C ASP A 97 0.31 10.57 5.80
N LEU A 98 -0.97 10.23 5.91
CA LEU A 98 -1.78 9.96 4.72
C LEU A 98 -1.91 11.17 3.82
N ALA A 99 -1.78 12.38 4.35
CA ALA A 99 -1.81 13.58 3.53
C ALA A 99 -0.59 13.68 2.61
N GLN A 100 0.49 12.97 2.92
CA GLN A 100 1.71 12.97 2.11
C GLN A 100 1.75 11.84 1.09
N ILE A 101 0.82 10.90 1.13
CA ILE A 101 0.74 9.83 0.15
C ILE A 101 0.15 10.40 -1.13
N PRO A 102 0.70 10.02 -2.31
CA PRO A 102 0.21 10.58 -3.57
C PRO A 102 -1.27 10.34 -3.77
N ALA A 103 -1.97 11.34 -4.31
CA ALA A 103 -3.36 11.18 -4.68
C ALA A 103 -3.51 10.33 -5.93
N ARG A 104 -2.45 10.23 -6.72
CA ARG A 104 -2.41 9.44 -7.94
C ARG A 104 -1.10 8.68 -7.99
N PHE A 105 -1.10 7.60 -8.75
CA PHE A 105 0.07 6.77 -8.93
C PHE A 105 0.42 6.76 -10.42
N PRO A 106 1.25 7.73 -10.86
CA PRO A 106 1.48 7.91 -12.30
C PRO A 106 2.09 6.68 -12.99
N GLY A 107 2.79 5.86 -12.25
CA GLY A 107 3.33 4.63 -12.82
C GLY A 107 2.32 3.52 -12.97
N TYR A 108 1.09 3.72 -12.52
CA TYR A 108 0.05 2.71 -12.59
C TYR A 108 -1.32 3.35 -12.48
N GLU A 109 -2.18 3.08 -13.48
CA GLU A 109 -3.55 3.54 -13.48
C GLU A 109 -4.46 2.34 -13.51
N PRO A 110 -5.44 2.25 -12.62
CA PRO A 110 -6.38 1.13 -12.66
C PRO A 110 -7.13 1.12 -13.97
N ALA A 111 -7.25 -0.06 -14.59
CA ALA A 111 -7.92 -0.19 -15.86
C ALA A 111 -9.35 0.29 -15.79
N VAL A 112 -9.99 0.10 -14.65
CA VAL A 112 -11.37 0.49 -14.49
C VAL A 112 -11.57 1.99 -14.56
N ALA A 113 -10.52 2.75 -14.38
CA ALA A 113 -10.64 4.20 -14.39
C ALA A 113 -11.12 4.72 -15.73
N GLU A 114 -10.88 3.98 -16.78
CA GLU A 114 -11.26 4.47 -18.07
C GLU A 114 -12.70 4.23 -18.38
N SER A 115 -13.30 3.35 -17.76
CA SER A 115 -14.66 3.11 -18.13
C SER A 115 -15.57 4.00 -17.36
N GLY A 116 -15.15 4.50 -17.21
CA GLY A 116 -15.89 5.05 -16.66
C GLY A 116 -17.06 4.70 -16.52
N SER A 117 -16.57 4.56 -17.20
CA SER A 117 -17.03 4.27 -17.25
C SER A 117 -17.51 3.73 -17.42
N LEU A 118 -17.56 3.65 -17.60
CA LEU A 118 -17.92 2.98 -17.79
C LEU A 118 -18.35 2.60 -17.39
N GLY A 119 -18.59 2.74 -17.32
CA GLY A 119 -18.84 2.44 -16.98
C GLY A 119 -19.11 2.07 -16.51
N THR A 120 -19.28 2.14 -16.35
CA THR A 120 -19.37 1.77 -15.98
C THR A 120 -19.33 1.67 -15.75
#